data_f1a089738054b8f835db2b70656eb6b2
#
_entry.id   f1a089738054b8f835db2b70656eb6b2
#
_cell.length_a   1.000
_cell.length_b   1.000
_cell.length_c   1.000
_cell.angle_alpha   90.00
_cell.angle_beta   90.00
_cell.angle_gamma   90.00
#
_symmetry.space_group_name_H-M   'P 1'
#
loop_
_entity.id
_entity.type
_entity.pdbx_description
1 polymer ?
#
loop_
_entity_poly.entity_id
_entity_poly.type
_entity_poly.pdbx_seq_one_letter_code
_entity_poly.pdbx_strand_id
1 'polypeptide(L)'
;MYFLQPTESLIRAQEDDIVREVTVGDLLREVAVERASATALLEVEMEGQTGRSWTYSELLSDSEQLALSLASRYSQGERITVWAPNVPEWLLIEYACALAGLVLVTANPSYQDKELRYVLEQSGSVALFLVKHYRGNPMHEIALKATEGLAAVREIVDVDDHAALFRMGDRASVLPDVCPDDPAQIQYTSGTTGFPKGAVLAHRSLTNNARFYAKRALATPDSTWANFMPMFHTSGCGMISLGCLQFGCKMVLFKLFDPAAILRIIESEHITGMLGVPTMLVALLESLSVEPADVSSVEMVVSGGAMVAPELVRNIQHAFDCKFETVYGQTETSPLITQHHAEDSIDDICSTVGQPMPQTSVSIRSIEENKVVPFDTVGEICVQGYCNMIEYHANAQASAEAIDKQGWLHTGDLGTMDSRGYVGVTGRVKEMIIRGGENMFPAEIENVLLEHPTVLEVAVVGLPDDKWGEIVACFVRAATVEAIDPQDLHTHCRQNMAPQKTPVLWFQVEAFPLTGSGKIRKFELRDRYLSGEYESL
;
A
#
# COMPACT_ATOMS: atom_id res chain seq x y z
N MET A 1 12.87 15.11 -12.14
CA MET A 1 12.92 14.20 -13.33
C MET A 1 14.36 13.78 -13.57
N TYR A 2 14.59 12.47 -13.78
CA TYR A 2 15.88 11.98 -14.25
C TYR A 2 16.02 12.20 -15.75
N PHE A 3 17.18 12.71 -16.19
CA PHE A 3 17.53 12.79 -17.61
C PHE A 3 18.27 11.50 -18.01
N LEU A 4 17.51 10.43 -18.19
CA LEU A 4 18.02 9.12 -18.52
C LEU A 4 18.15 8.98 -20.04
N GLN A 5 19.14 8.18 -20.48
CA GLN A 5 19.34 7.83 -21.89
C GLN A 5 19.48 6.30 -22.03
N PRO A 6 18.46 5.54 -21.65
CA PRO A 6 18.49 4.10 -21.84
C PRO A 6 18.43 3.77 -23.33
N THR A 7 18.90 2.58 -23.68
CA THR A 7 18.85 2.04 -25.06
C THR A 7 17.82 0.94 -25.24
N GLU A 8 17.24 0.47 -24.13
CA GLU A 8 16.22 -0.58 -24.02
C GLU A 8 15.44 -0.38 -22.72
N SER A 9 14.39 -1.12 -22.49
CA SER A 9 13.53 -1.01 -21.29
C SER A 9 14.23 -1.46 -20.00
N LEU A 10 15.38 -0.86 -19.71
CA LEU A 10 16.21 -1.09 -18.54
C LEU A 10 16.76 0.23 -18.00
N ILE A 11 16.36 0.59 -16.79
CA ILE A 11 16.99 1.64 -16.00
C ILE A 11 17.78 0.97 -14.89
N ARG A 12 19.09 1.25 -14.82
CA ARG A 12 19.93 0.85 -13.70
C ARG A 12 19.74 1.78 -12.52
N ALA A 13 20.07 1.30 -11.33
CA ALA A 13 20.05 2.09 -10.10
C ALA A 13 20.74 3.43 -10.30
N GLN A 14 20.02 4.53 -9.99
CA GLN A 14 20.56 5.88 -10.04
C GLN A 14 21.25 6.19 -8.72
N GLU A 15 22.52 6.61 -8.79
CA GLU A 15 23.38 6.85 -7.62
C GLU A 15 23.38 8.32 -7.16
N ASP A 16 22.32 9.05 -7.49
CA ASP A 16 22.13 10.47 -7.13
C ASP A 16 21.80 10.68 -5.65
N ASP A 17 21.47 9.61 -4.95
CA ASP A 17 21.28 9.57 -3.51
C ASP A 17 21.80 8.25 -2.94
N ILE A 18 22.15 8.20 -1.67
CA ILE A 18 22.74 7.04 -1.02
C ILE A 18 21.70 6.19 -0.27
N VAL A 19 21.92 4.89 -0.20
CA VAL A 19 21.24 4.03 0.76
C VAL A 19 21.90 4.21 2.12
N ARG A 20 21.12 4.64 3.14
CA ARG A 20 21.59 4.81 4.51
C ARG A 20 21.57 3.47 5.24
N GLU A 21 22.65 3.19 5.96
CA GLU A 21 22.76 2.03 6.83
C GLU A 21 22.16 2.36 8.21
N VAL A 22 20.83 2.42 8.30
CA VAL A 22 20.11 2.83 9.51
C VAL A 22 18.91 1.92 9.77
N THR A 23 18.72 1.54 11.03
CA THR A 23 17.51 0.83 11.48
C THR A 23 16.37 1.82 11.72
N VAL A 24 15.13 1.33 11.80
CA VAL A 24 13.97 2.17 12.18
C VAL A 24 14.14 2.74 13.58
N GLY A 25 14.70 1.94 14.52
CA GLY A 25 14.95 2.39 15.89
C GLY A 25 16.03 3.47 15.98
N ASP A 26 17.15 3.31 15.25
CA ASP A 26 18.22 4.31 15.23
C ASP A 26 17.78 5.60 14.55
N LEU A 27 16.99 5.50 13.50
CA LEU A 27 16.40 6.68 12.84
C LEU A 27 15.53 7.49 13.83
N LEU A 28 14.70 6.82 14.64
CA LEU A 28 13.91 7.50 15.68
C LEU A 28 14.81 8.22 16.69
N ARG A 29 15.91 7.59 17.12
CA ARG A 29 16.89 8.21 18.03
C ARG A 29 17.56 9.44 17.41
N GLU A 30 18.00 9.32 16.15
CA GLU A 30 18.61 10.45 15.42
C GLU A 30 17.66 11.65 15.37
N VAL A 31 16.43 11.44 14.91
CA VAL A 31 15.45 12.52 14.75
C VAL A 31 14.99 13.10 16.08
N ALA A 32 14.85 12.27 17.11
CA ALA A 32 14.51 12.75 18.46
C ALA A 32 15.61 13.63 19.07
N VAL A 33 16.88 13.45 18.69
CA VAL A 33 17.97 14.36 19.08
C VAL A 33 17.86 15.69 18.33
N GLU A 34 17.59 15.65 17.04
CA GLU A 34 17.55 16.84 16.17
C GLU A 34 16.28 17.67 16.36
N ARG A 35 15.15 17.03 16.63
CA ARG A 35 13.81 17.61 16.66
C ARG A 35 13.06 17.35 17.98
N ALA A 36 13.76 17.23 19.10
CA ALA A 36 13.23 16.78 20.39
C ALA A 36 11.87 17.37 20.78
N SER A 37 11.70 18.69 20.63
CA SER A 37 10.50 19.43 21.03
C SER A 37 9.45 19.61 19.92
N ALA A 38 9.75 19.17 18.69
CA ALA A 38 8.79 19.24 17.60
C ALA A 38 7.71 18.16 17.77
N THR A 39 6.48 18.48 17.42
CA THR A 39 5.39 17.51 17.40
C THR A 39 5.66 16.45 16.34
N ALA A 40 5.74 15.18 16.76
CA ALA A 40 5.92 14.02 15.88
C ALA A 40 4.59 13.41 15.46
N LEU A 41 3.66 13.28 16.42
CA LEU A 41 2.39 12.59 16.24
C LEU A 41 1.26 13.38 16.90
N LEU A 42 0.15 13.50 16.18
CA LEU A 42 -1.14 13.98 16.68
C LEU A 42 -2.21 12.94 16.34
N GLU A 43 -2.92 12.46 17.34
CA GLU A 43 -4.05 11.54 17.18
C GLU A 43 -5.33 12.29 16.78
N VAL A 44 -6.08 11.71 15.84
CA VAL A 44 -7.45 12.13 15.53
C VAL A 44 -8.40 10.97 15.84
N GLU A 45 -9.28 11.20 16.78
CA GLU A 45 -10.28 10.25 17.26
C GLU A 45 -11.37 9.96 16.22
N MET A 46 -12.19 8.93 16.50
CA MET A 46 -13.27 8.47 15.61
C MET A 46 -14.24 9.58 15.14
N GLU A 47 -14.47 10.57 15.98
CA GLU A 47 -15.41 11.67 15.72
C GLU A 47 -14.74 12.89 15.07
N GLY A 48 -13.46 12.76 14.68
CA GLY A 48 -12.69 13.83 14.05
C GLY A 48 -12.24 14.91 15.01
N GLN A 49 -12.10 14.60 16.30
CA GLN A 49 -11.51 15.47 17.31
C GLN A 49 -10.03 15.15 17.48
N THR A 50 -9.22 16.16 17.70
CA THR A 50 -7.81 15.98 18.06
C THR A 50 -7.70 15.38 19.45
N GLY A 51 -6.90 14.31 19.59
CA GLY A 51 -6.67 13.57 20.80
C GLY A 51 -5.27 13.84 21.38
N ARG A 52 -4.59 12.77 21.72
CA ARG A 52 -3.23 12.80 22.30
C ARG A 52 -2.19 13.27 21.27
N SER A 53 -1.12 13.86 21.75
CA SER A 53 0.02 14.25 20.90
C SER A 53 1.34 13.87 21.56
N TRP A 54 2.36 13.66 20.74
CA TRP A 54 3.74 13.37 21.17
C TRP A 54 4.71 14.29 20.43
N THR A 55 5.65 14.83 21.18
CA THR A 55 6.90 15.34 20.62
C THR A 55 7.80 14.17 20.21
N TYR A 56 8.83 14.42 19.40
CA TYR A 56 9.81 13.38 19.07
C TYR A 56 10.52 12.81 20.29
N SER A 57 10.79 13.65 21.30
CA SER A 57 11.39 13.21 22.57
C SER A 57 10.46 12.28 23.36
N GLU A 58 9.17 12.60 23.44
CA GLU A 58 8.17 11.76 24.11
C GLU A 58 7.94 10.47 23.35
N LEU A 59 7.84 10.53 22.01
CA LEU A 59 7.67 9.36 21.15
C LEU A 59 8.85 8.38 21.30
N LEU A 60 10.10 8.88 21.35
CA LEU A 60 11.27 8.06 21.63
C LEU A 60 11.22 7.47 23.04
N SER A 61 10.94 8.28 24.06
CA SER A 61 10.88 7.84 25.45
C SER A 61 9.89 6.69 25.66
N ASP A 62 8.66 6.85 25.13
CA ASP A 62 7.62 5.82 25.24
C ASP A 62 7.98 4.58 24.41
N SER A 63 8.55 4.75 23.23
CA SER A 63 9.00 3.64 22.39
C SER A 63 10.14 2.85 23.03
N GLU A 64 11.13 3.51 23.66
CA GLU A 64 12.23 2.84 24.39
C GLU A 64 11.72 2.14 25.65
N GLN A 65 10.81 2.75 26.40
CA GLN A 65 10.18 2.10 27.55
C GLN A 65 9.42 0.84 27.14
N LEU A 66 8.65 0.92 26.05
CA LEU A 66 7.94 -0.23 25.50
C LEU A 66 8.94 -1.28 24.97
N ALA A 67 10.00 -0.87 24.29
CA ALA A 67 11.04 -1.78 23.80
C ALA A 67 11.72 -2.56 24.94
N LEU A 68 12.03 -1.91 26.05
CA LEU A 68 12.56 -2.56 27.26
C LEU A 68 11.55 -3.56 27.84
N SER A 69 10.27 -3.20 27.88
CA SER A 69 9.18 -4.11 28.27
C SER A 69 9.13 -5.33 27.36
N LEU A 70 9.13 -5.14 26.03
CA LEU A 70 9.11 -6.22 25.07
C LEU A 70 10.36 -7.12 25.16
N ALA A 71 11.56 -6.55 25.23
CA ALA A 71 12.82 -7.29 25.38
C ALA A 71 12.87 -8.11 26.68
N SER A 72 12.16 -7.69 27.73
CA SER A 72 12.03 -8.47 28.98
C SER A 72 11.10 -9.68 28.85
N ARG A 73 10.22 -9.71 27.84
CA ARG A 73 9.23 -10.78 27.60
C ARG A 73 9.61 -11.69 26.43
N TYR A 74 10.23 -11.13 25.41
CA TYR A 74 10.50 -11.81 24.13
C TYR A 74 11.99 -11.81 23.80
N SER A 75 12.42 -12.71 22.94
CA SER A 75 13.80 -12.80 22.46
C SER A 75 13.93 -12.08 21.12
N GLN A 76 15.09 -11.53 20.82
CA GLN A 76 15.42 -10.98 19.51
C GLN A 76 15.05 -11.96 18.38
N GLY A 77 14.46 -11.44 17.31
CA GLY A 77 13.98 -12.22 16.15
C GLY A 77 12.62 -12.90 16.36
N GLU A 78 12.03 -12.86 17.57
CA GLU A 78 10.65 -13.33 17.73
C GLU A 78 9.66 -12.38 17.07
N ARG A 79 8.52 -12.92 16.61
CA ARG A 79 7.48 -12.21 15.86
C ARG A 79 6.33 -11.82 16.77
N ILE A 80 5.91 -10.57 16.65
CA ILE A 80 4.77 -10.01 17.39
C ILE A 80 3.73 -9.54 16.37
N THR A 81 2.51 -10.06 16.46
CA THR A 81 1.41 -9.62 15.60
C THR A 81 0.70 -8.43 16.22
N VAL A 82 0.51 -7.36 15.45
CA VAL A 82 -0.37 -6.24 15.76
C VAL A 82 -1.63 -6.33 14.90
N TRP A 83 -2.78 -6.42 15.59
CA TRP A 83 -4.10 -6.50 15.01
C TRP A 83 -4.99 -5.41 15.58
N ALA A 84 -4.78 -4.20 15.07
CA ALA A 84 -5.42 -2.97 15.55
C ALA A 84 -5.66 -2.00 14.39
N PRO A 85 -6.63 -1.07 14.53
CA PRO A 85 -6.75 0.07 13.61
C PRO A 85 -5.60 1.06 13.79
N ASN A 86 -5.70 2.21 13.13
CA ASN A 86 -4.76 3.31 13.29
C ASN A 86 -4.89 3.94 14.69
N VAL A 87 -4.07 3.51 15.61
CA VAL A 87 -3.97 4.06 16.98
C VAL A 87 -2.50 4.39 17.28
N PRO A 88 -2.21 5.37 18.14
CA PRO A 88 -0.83 5.72 18.50
C PRO A 88 -0.02 4.54 19.02
N GLU A 89 -0.64 3.63 19.76
CA GLU A 89 -0.02 2.42 20.28
C GLU A 89 0.53 1.52 19.18
N TRP A 90 -0.10 1.51 18.00
CA TRP A 90 0.40 0.79 16.84
C TRP A 90 1.79 1.28 16.45
N LEU A 91 1.96 2.61 16.37
CA LEU A 91 3.24 3.24 16.04
C LEU A 91 4.30 3.02 17.13
N LEU A 92 3.89 3.12 18.41
CA LEU A 92 4.78 2.81 19.54
C LEU A 92 5.29 1.37 19.49
N ILE A 93 4.43 0.41 19.15
CA ILE A 93 4.81 -1.00 19.00
C ILE A 93 5.75 -1.20 17.80
N GLU A 94 5.52 -0.53 16.68
CA GLU A 94 6.42 -0.58 15.52
C GLU A 94 7.84 -0.16 15.90
N TYR A 95 7.98 1.00 16.56
CA TYR A 95 9.28 1.50 16.98
C TYR A 95 9.89 0.65 18.11
N ALA A 96 9.09 0.19 19.05
CA ALA A 96 9.54 -0.67 20.12
C ALA A 96 10.04 -2.03 19.62
N CYS A 97 9.36 -2.64 18.66
CA CYS A 97 9.83 -3.86 18.00
C CYS A 97 11.16 -3.63 17.30
N ALA A 98 11.29 -2.52 16.57
CA ALA A 98 12.52 -2.16 15.89
C ALA A 98 13.70 -1.97 16.84
N LEU A 99 13.48 -1.33 17.99
CA LEU A 99 14.48 -1.10 19.03
C LEU A 99 14.86 -2.39 19.79
N ALA A 100 13.90 -3.30 19.97
CA ALA A 100 14.08 -4.57 20.67
C ALA A 100 14.55 -5.72 19.76
N GLY A 101 14.77 -5.46 18.47
CA GLY A 101 15.14 -6.49 17.49
C GLY A 101 14.05 -7.56 17.29
N LEU A 102 12.79 -7.19 17.47
CA LEU A 102 11.63 -8.06 17.23
C LEU A 102 11.08 -7.80 15.83
N VAL A 103 10.44 -8.80 15.25
CA VAL A 103 9.82 -8.68 13.93
C VAL A 103 8.34 -8.37 14.08
N LEU A 104 7.92 -7.21 13.63
CA LEU A 104 6.52 -6.80 13.62
C LEU A 104 5.76 -7.56 12.53
N VAL A 105 4.65 -8.20 12.89
CA VAL A 105 3.73 -8.86 11.96
C VAL A 105 2.45 -8.05 11.88
N THR A 106 2.08 -7.60 10.70
CA THR A 106 0.89 -6.80 10.53
C THR A 106 -0.32 -7.66 10.21
N ALA A 107 -1.46 -7.40 10.86
CA ALA A 107 -2.72 -8.08 10.59
C ALA A 107 -3.84 -7.09 10.31
N ASN A 108 -4.65 -7.38 9.29
CA ASN A 108 -5.78 -6.54 8.90
C ASN A 108 -6.86 -6.57 10.00
N PRO A 109 -7.30 -5.44 10.56
CA PRO A 109 -8.33 -5.38 11.61
C PRO A 109 -9.67 -6.00 11.22
N SER A 110 -9.91 -6.22 9.93
CA SER A 110 -11.13 -6.85 9.43
C SER A 110 -11.09 -8.39 9.43
N TYR A 111 -9.95 -9.00 9.75
CA TYR A 111 -9.83 -10.46 9.77
C TYR A 111 -10.79 -11.09 10.78
N GLN A 112 -11.31 -12.27 10.41
CA GLN A 112 -12.04 -13.14 11.29
C GLN A 112 -11.10 -14.23 11.89
N ASP A 113 -11.63 -15.07 12.72
CA ASP A 113 -10.85 -16.08 13.46
C ASP A 113 -9.94 -16.95 12.58
N LYS A 114 -10.41 -17.41 11.43
CA LYS A 114 -9.63 -18.27 10.52
C LYS A 114 -8.48 -17.53 9.84
N GLU A 115 -8.71 -16.29 9.40
CA GLU A 115 -7.69 -15.48 8.75
C GLU A 115 -6.63 -15.05 9.76
N LEU A 116 -7.06 -14.61 10.95
CA LEU A 116 -6.15 -14.25 12.03
C LEU A 116 -5.32 -15.45 12.47
N ARG A 117 -5.95 -16.62 12.64
CA ARG A 117 -5.27 -17.86 12.97
C ARG A 117 -4.19 -18.21 11.95
N TYR A 118 -4.52 -18.12 10.67
CA TYR A 118 -3.56 -18.37 9.59
C TYR A 118 -2.32 -17.48 9.72
N VAL A 119 -2.51 -16.16 9.94
CA VAL A 119 -1.39 -15.22 10.11
C VAL A 119 -0.53 -15.58 11.32
N LEU A 120 -1.14 -15.90 12.46
CA LEU A 120 -0.44 -16.27 13.69
C LEU A 120 0.37 -17.57 13.54
N GLU A 121 -0.21 -18.58 12.92
CA GLU A 121 0.45 -19.87 12.66
C GLU A 121 1.59 -19.73 11.67
N GLN A 122 1.32 -19.10 10.52
CA GLN A 122 2.27 -18.99 9.42
C GLN A 122 3.47 -18.10 9.80
N SER A 123 3.23 -16.98 10.49
CA SER A 123 4.31 -16.14 11.00
C SER A 123 5.06 -16.74 12.18
N GLY A 124 4.47 -17.69 12.90
CA GLY A 124 4.97 -18.19 14.16
C GLY A 124 5.02 -17.11 15.23
N SER A 125 4.02 -16.23 15.26
CA SER A 125 3.94 -15.14 16.23
C SER A 125 3.81 -15.66 17.65
N VAL A 126 4.54 -15.01 18.56
CA VAL A 126 4.57 -15.41 19.99
C VAL A 126 3.63 -14.59 20.86
N ALA A 127 3.13 -13.47 20.33
CA ALA A 127 2.16 -12.62 20.99
C ALA A 127 1.25 -11.93 19.98
N LEU A 128 0.05 -11.56 20.43
CA LEU A 128 -0.94 -10.82 19.68
C LEU A 128 -1.31 -9.55 20.44
N PHE A 129 -1.08 -8.40 19.83
CA PHE A 129 -1.45 -7.08 20.33
C PHE A 129 -2.68 -6.59 19.58
N LEU A 130 -3.73 -6.19 20.29
CA LEU A 130 -5.04 -5.86 19.69
C LEU A 130 -5.77 -4.77 20.48
N VAL A 131 -6.78 -4.16 19.86
CA VAL A 131 -7.87 -3.46 20.55
C VAL A 131 -9.04 -4.43 20.77
N LYS A 132 -9.81 -4.25 21.86
CA LYS A 132 -10.92 -5.19 22.16
C LYS A 132 -12.06 -5.15 21.14
N HIS A 133 -12.33 -3.97 20.59
CA HIS A 133 -13.45 -3.76 19.68
C HIS A 133 -13.07 -2.78 18.56
N TYR A 134 -13.51 -3.04 17.34
CA TYR A 134 -13.35 -2.12 16.22
C TYR A 134 -14.49 -2.27 15.21
N ARG A 135 -15.24 -1.19 14.93
CA ARG A 135 -16.35 -1.13 13.95
C ARG A 135 -17.37 -2.27 14.11
N GLY A 136 -17.74 -2.58 15.34
CA GLY A 136 -18.66 -3.68 15.68
C GLY A 136 -18.02 -5.07 15.69
N ASN A 137 -16.74 -5.19 15.35
CA ASN A 137 -16.00 -6.44 15.40
C ASN A 137 -15.51 -6.71 16.84
N PRO A 138 -15.91 -7.80 17.51
CA PRO A 138 -15.46 -8.15 18.86
C PRO A 138 -14.07 -8.80 18.79
N MET A 139 -13.03 -8.01 18.55
CA MET A 139 -11.69 -8.49 18.22
C MET A 139 -11.11 -9.39 19.31
N HIS A 140 -11.35 -9.09 20.59
CA HIS A 140 -10.85 -9.94 21.67
C HIS A 140 -11.46 -11.36 21.65
N GLU A 141 -12.76 -11.48 21.39
CA GLU A 141 -13.44 -12.78 21.31
C GLU A 141 -12.96 -13.59 20.09
N ILE A 142 -12.76 -12.91 18.97
CA ILE A 142 -12.19 -13.50 17.75
C ILE A 142 -10.76 -13.98 18.01
N ALA A 143 -9.94 -13.17 18.70
CA ALA A 143 -8.57 -13.54 19.07
C ALA A 143 -8.52 -14.80 19.94
N LEU A 144 -9.40 -14.91 20.92
CA LEU A 144 -9.47 -16.13 21.78
C LEU A 144 -9.76 -17.38 20.94
N LYS A 145 -10.67 -17.30 19.96
CA LYS A 145 -10.96 -18.42 19.04
C LYS A 145 -9.77 -18.69 18.11
N ALA A 146 -9.18 -17.66 17.55
CA ALA A 146 -8.05 -17.78 16.63
C ALA A 146 -6.82 -18.42 17.29
N THR A 147 -6.60 -18.14 18.57
CA THR A 147 -5.45 -18.64 19.34
C THR A 147 -5.68 -19.96 20.05
N GLU A 148 -6.91 -20.49 20.05
CA GLU A 148 -7.22 -21.75 20.70
C GLU A 148 -6.33 -22.89 20.18
N GLY A 149 -5.55 -23.50 21.09
CA GLY A 149 -4.60 -24.58 20.77
C GLY A 149 -3.30 -24.12 20.09
N LEU A 150 -3.07 -22.82 19.87
CA LEU A 150 -1.81 -22.26 19.35
C LEU A 150 -0.80 -22.05 20.48
N ALA A 151 -0.02 -23.09 20.81
CA ALA A 151 0.98 -23.01 21.89
C ALA A 151 2.10 -21.97 21.65
N ALA A 152 2.30 -21.54 20.41
CA ALA A 152 3.29 -20.51 20.08
C ALA A 152 2.88 -19.13 20.63
N VAL A 153 1.59 -18.79 20.60
CA VAL A 153 1.07 -17.51 21.10
C VAL A 153 0.99 -17.58 22.63
N ARG A 154 1.92 -16.90 23.29
CA ARG A 154 2.07 -16.94 24.77
C ARG A 154 1.14 -15.96 25.46
N GLU A 155 0.77 -14.85 24.81
CA GLU A 155 -0.12 -13.85 25.37
C GLU A 155 -0.90 -13.07 24.31
N ILE A 156 -2.05 -12.54 24.75
CA ILE A 156 -2.85 -11.55 24.02
C ILE A 156 -2.82 -10.28 24.85
N VAL A 157 -2.41 -9.18 24.26
CA VAL A 157 -2.25 -7.88 24.92
C VAL A 157 -3.25 -6.88 24.35
N ASP A 158 -4.06 -6.30 25.22
CA ASP A 158 -4.92 -5.16 24.89
C ASP A 158 -4.06 -3.91 24.83
N VAL A 159 -3.98 -3.25 23.68
CA VAL A 159 -3.15 -2.05 23.51
C VAL A 159 -3.74 -0.83 24.22
N ASP A 160 -5.04 -0.81 24.50
CA ASP A 160 -5.71 0.23 25.28
C ASP A 160 -5.44 0.09 26.79
N ASP A 161 -4.95 -1.07 27.25
CA ASP A 161 -4.50 -1.29 28.62
C ASP A 161 -3.00 -0.95 28.75
N HIS A 162 -2.70 0.31 29.09
CA HIS A 162 -1.35 0.80 29.24
C HIS A 162 -0.50 -0.04 30.22
N ALA A 163 -1.10 -0.53 31.31
CA ALA A 163 -0.38 -1.35 32.28
C ALA A 163 -0.01 -2.73 31.71
N ALA A 164 -0.87 -3.33 30.89
CA ALA A 164 -0.58 -4.57 30.19
C ALA A 164 0.45 -4.37 29.06
N LEU A 165 0.33 -3.28 28.30
CA LEU A 165 1.22 -2.95 27.19
C LEU A 165 2.66 -2.76 27.67
N PHE A 166 2.88 -1.97 28.71
CA PHE A 166 4.20 -1.64 29.27
C PHE A 166 4.65 -2.59 30.40
N ARG A 167 3.97 -3.70 30.59
CA ARG A 167 4.31 -4.69 31.66
C ARG A 167 5.71 -5.26 31.45
N MET A 168 6.53 -5.18 32.48
CA MET A 168 7.85 -5.82 32.49
C MET A 168 7.74 -7.34 32.66
N GLY A 169 8.60 -8.07 31.98
CA GLY A 169 8.78 -9.51 32.16
C GLY A 169 9.90 -9.84 33.14
N ASP A 170 10.25 -11.12 33.20
CA ASP A 170 11.22 -11.65 34.17
C ASP A 170 12.68 -11.61 33.69
N ARG A 171 12.93 -11.25 32.43
CA ARG A 171 14.29 -11.20 31.86
C ARG A 171 14.96 -9.86 32.13
N ALA A 172 16.30 -9.86 32.11
CA ALA A 172 17.05 -8.61 32.10
C ALA A 172 16.70 -7.79 30.87
N SER A 173 16.32 -6.54 31.10
CA SER A 173 15.83 -5.63 30.07
C SER A 173 17.00 -4.85 29.47
N VAL A 174 17.63 -5.41 28.45
CA VAL A 174 18.69 -4.76 27.67
C VAL A 174 18.30 -4.82 26.21
N LEU A 175 18.33 -3.67 25.54
CA LEU A 175 18.05 -3.62 24.10
C LEU A 175 19.25 -4.22 23.33
N PRO A 176 19.00 -5.10 22.38
CA PRO A 176 20.05 -5.70 21.57
C PRO A 176 20.59 -4.72 20.52
N ASP A 177 21.73 -5.06 19.94
CA ASP A 177 22.18 -4.45 18.70
C ASP A 177 21.33 -5.00 17.53
N VAL A 178 20.80 -4.10 16.71
CA VAL A 178 19.97 -4.42 15.53
C VAL A 178 20.68 -3.92 14.29
N CYS A 179 20.74 -4.79 13.26
CA CYS A 179 21.39 -4.45 12.00
C CYS A 179 20.37 -3.94 10.95
N PRO A 180 20.79 -3.06 10.02
CA PRO A 180 19.91 -2.58 8.95
C PRO A 180 19.34 -3.71 8.06
N ASP A 181 20.06 -4.82 7.92
CA ASP A 181 19.62 -5.98 7.16
C ASP A 181 18.73 -6.96 7.93
N ASP A 182 18.56 -6.76 9.24
CA ASP A 182 17.68 -7.61 10.04
C ASP A 182 16.22 -7.43 9.59
N PRO A 183 15.39 -8.49 9.70
CA PRO A 183 13.96 -8.41 9.48
C PRO A 183 13.29 -7.42 10.45
N ALA A 184 12.64 -6.40 9.90
CA ALA A 184 11.87 -5.44 10.67
C ALA A 184 10.39 -5.80 10.74
N GLN A 185 9.82 -6.20 9.59
CA GLN A 185 8.39 -6.47 9.48
C GLN A 185 8.12 -7.70 8.59
N ILE A 186 7.02 -8.39 8.89
CA ILE A 186 6.37 -9.34 7.98
C ILE A 186 5.01 -8.76 7.62
N GLN A 187 4.82 -8.45 6.34
CA GLN A 187 3.58 -7.91 5.83
C GLN A 187 2.87 -8.90 4.92
N TYR A 188 1.60 -9.19 5.22
CA TYR A 188 0.81 -10.14 4.45
C TYR A 188 0.19 -9.50 3.23
N THR A 189 0.50 -10.07 2.05
CA THR A 189 -0.08 -9.64 0.78
C THR A 189 -1.39 -10.37 0.53
N SER A 190 -2.39 -9.65 0.02
CA SER A 190 -3.63 -10.27 -0.45
C SER A 190 -3.35 -10.98 -1.78
N GLY A 191 -2.89 -12.23 -1.71
CA GLY A 191 -2.62 -13.04 -2.90
C GLY A 191 -3.90 -13.22 -3.75
N THR A 192 -3.77 -13.06 -5.06
CA THR A 192 -4.87 -13.27 -6.02
C THR A 192 -5.21 -14.76 -6.23
N THR A 193 -4.43 -15.68 -5.66
CA THR A 193 -4.52 -17.12 -5.97
C THR A 193 -4.39 -18.07 -4.78
N GLY A 194 -4.72 -17.62 -3.55
CA GLY A 194 -4.62 -18.50 -2.38
C GLY A 194 -4.44 -17.74 -1.06
N PHE A 195 -3.89 -18.43 -0.07
CA PHE A 195 -3.60 -17.83 1.23
C PHE A 195 -2.57 -16.69 1.11
N PRO A 196 -2.71 -15.61 1.90
CA PRO A 196 -1.77 -14.49 1.91
C PRO A 196 -0.34 -14.96 2.20
N LYS A 197 0.64 -14.32 1.55
CA LYS A 197 2.06 -14.58 1.79
C LYS A 197 2.64 -13.47 2.65
N GLY A 198 3.47 -13.82 3.61
CA GLY A 198 4.15 -12.86 4.48
C GLY A 198 5.48 -12.42 3.86
N ALA A 199 5.56 -11.22 3.30
CA ALA A 199 6.81 -10.64 2.81
C ALA A 199 7.64 -10.14 4.00
N VAL A 200 8.89 -10.58 4.09
CA VAL A 200 9.86 -10.17 5.13
C VAL A 200 10.62 -8.94 4.63
N LEU A 201 10.45 -7.82 5.32
CA LEU A 201 11.04 -6.52 4.96
C LEU A 201 12.14 -6.15 5.97
N ALA A 202 13.31 -5.72 5.45
CA ALA A 202 14.44 -5.29 6.26
C ALA A 202 14.26 -3.84 6.74
N HIS A 203 14.94 -3.48 7.83
CA HIS A 203 15.01 -2.09 8.29
C HIS A 203 15.55 -1.16 7.21
N ARG A 204 16.67 -1.54 6.55
CA ARG A 204 17.28 -0.78 5.45
C ARG A 204 16.29 -0.49 4.33
N SER A 205 15.53 -1.50 3.94
CA SER A 205 14.57 -1.38 2.83
C SER A 205 13.46 -0.40 3.17
N LEU A 206 12.85 -0.53 4.34
CA LEU A 206 11.77 0.34 4.79
C LEU A 206 12.22 1.79 4.99
N THR A 207 13.33 2.01 5.70
CA THR A 207 13.82 3.37 6.01
C THR A 207 14.22 4.14 4.76
N ASN A 208 14.93 3.51 3.82
CA ASN A 208 15.36 4.19 2.60
C ASN A 208 14.22 4.38 1.61
N ASN A 209 13.31 3.41 1.48
CA ASN A 209 12.16 3.57 0.60
C ASN A 209 11.26 4.72 1.07
N ALA A 210 10.99 4.81 2.38
CA ALA A 210 10.27 5.94 2.99
C ALA A 210 10.99 7.27 2.79
N ARG A 211 12.33 7.29 2.90
CA ARG A 211 13.13 8.50 2.70
C ARG A 211 13.04 9.02 1.27
N PHE A 212 13.20 8.14 0.30
CA PHE A 212 13.13 8.54 -1.11
C PHE A 212 11.72 8.97 -1.49
N TYR A 213 10.70 8.26 -1.00
CA TYR A 213 9.30 8.66 -1.15
C TYR A 213 9.06 10.08 -0.64
N ALA A 214 9.33 10.32 0.64
CA ALA A 214 9.05 11.60 1.27
C ALA A 214 9.86 12.75 0.65
N LYS A 215 11.13 12.50 0.27
CA LYS A 215 11.97 13.47 -0.43
C LYS A 215 11.36 13.87 -1.79
N ARG A 216 10.90 12.89 -2.59
CA ARG A 216 10.29 13.15 -3.89
C ARG A 216 8.95 13.85 -3.74
N ALA A 217 8.17 13.50 -2.72
CA ALA A 217 6.94 14.18 -2.33
C ALA A 217 7.17 15.52 -1.57
N LEU A 218 8.38 16.07 -1.63
CA LEU A 218 8.77 17.40 -1.12
C LEU A 218 8.58 17.58 0.40
N ALA A 219 8.62 16.51 1.19
CA ALA A 219 8.54 16.62 2.64
C ALA A 219 9.72 17.40 3.22
N THR A 220 9.42 18.27 4.18
CA THR A 220 10.37 19.10 4.94
C THR A 220 10.09 18.98 6.43
N PRO A 221 11.01 19.43 7.29
CA PRO A 221 10.75 19.42 8.74
C PRO A 221 9.51 20.23 9.17
N ASP A 222 9.04 21.15 8.36
CA ASP A 222 7.86 21.98 8.63
C ASP A 222 6.57 21.41 8.05
N SER A 223 6.65 20.29 7.34
CA SER A 223 5.49 19.62 6.76
C SER A 223 4.62 18.96 7.83
N THR A 224 3.31 18.96 7.60
CA THR A 224 2.30 18.20 8.37
C THR A 224 1.61 17.22 7.42
N TRP A 225 1.72 15.93 7.70
CA TRP A 225 1.18 14.88 6.85
C TRP A 225 -0.01 14.18 7.47
N ALA A 226 -1.11 14.06 6.71
CA ALA A 226 -2.25 13.23 7.10
C ALA A 226 -1.95 11.75 6.87
N ASN A 227 -2.13 10.92 7.90
CA ASN A 227 -2.09 9.48 7.79
C ASN A 227 -3.44 8.85 8.12
N PHE A 228 -4.26 8.69 7.11
CA PHE A 228 -5.51 7.91 7.14
C PHE A 228 -5.38 6.58 6.39
N MET A 229 -4.18 6.30 5.86
CA MET A 229 -3.88 4.99 5.27
C MET A 229 -3.74 3.94 6.37
N PRO A 230 -4.15 2.68 6.09
CA PRO A 230 -4.09 1.63 7.10
C PRO A 230 -2.66 1.37 7.60
N MET A 231 -2.46 1.43 8.93
CA MET A 231 -1.17 1.14 9.56
C MET A 231 -0.73 -0.33 9.39
N PHE A 232 -1.67 -1.26 9.18
CA PHE A 232 -1.31 -2.66 8.87
C PHE A 232 -0.77 -2.87 7.46
N HIS A 233 -0.73 -1.83 6.63
CA HIS A 233 -0.22 -1.83 5.26
C HIS A 233 0.98 -0.89 5.14
N THR A 234 1.94 -1.25 4.26
CA THR A 234 3.15 -0.43 4.01
C THR A 234 2.88 1.03 3.66
N SER A 235 1.71 1.36 3.11
CA SER A 235 1.34 2.76 2.84
C SER A 235 1.20 3.60 4.11
N GLY A 236 0.62 3.04 5.18
CA GLY A 236 0.46 3.74 6.46
C GLY A 236 1.74 3.68 7.30
N CYS A 237 2.21 2.48 7.67
CA CYS A 237 3.36 2.31 8.54
C CYS A 237 4.70 2.59 7.82
N GLY A 238 4.87 2.14 6.58
CA GLY A 238 6.12 2.29 5.84
C GLY A 238 6.27 3.66 5.20
N MET A 239 5.33 4.06 4.31
CA MET A 239 5.49 5.29 3.52
C MET A 239 5.28 6.54 4.37
N ILE A 240 4.07 6.73 4.95
CA ILE A 240 3.74 7.97 5.64
C ILE A 240 4.46 8.04 6.99
N SER A 241 4.33 7.00 7.85
CA SER A 241 4.92 7.05 9.19
C SER A 241 6.45 7.19 9.16
N LEU A 242 7.14 6.32 8.42
CA LEU A 242 8.60 6.40 8.30
C LEU A 242 9.04 7.58 7.43
N GLY A 243 8.25 8.02 6.46
CA GLY A 243 8.51 9.23 5.67
C GLY A 243 8.50 10.47 6.54
N CYS A 244 7.49 10.63 7.40
CA CYS A 244 7.46 11.70 8.40
C CYS A 244 8.65 11.63 9.36
N LEU A 245 8.99 10.43 9.82
CA LEU A 245 10.16 10.24 10.68
C LEU A 245 11.46 10.69 9.99
N GLN A 246 11.66 10.35 8.71
CA GLN A 246 12.89 10.71 7.96
C GLN A 246 13.16 12.22 7.93
N PHE A 247 12.12 13.04 7.91
CA PHE A 247 12.24 14.50 7.78
C PHE A 247 11.90 15.24 9.07
N GLY A 248 11.52 14.54 10.13
CA GLY A 248 11.09 15.16 11.38
C GLY A 248 9.76 15.92 11.23
N CYS A 249 8.90 15.46 10.33
CA CYS A 249 7.58 16.06 10.08
C CYS A 249 6.60 15.75 11.21
N LYS A 250 5.52 16.53 11.27
CA LYS A 250 4.34 16.20 12.08
C LYS A 250 3.46 15.22 11.32
N MET A 251 3.13 14.07 11.93
CA MET A 251 2.13 13.14 11.42
C MET A 251 0.81 13.31 12.17
N VAL A 252 -0.29 13.49 11.43
CA VAL A 252 -1.65 13.50 11.96
C VAL A 252 -2.28 12.14 11.64
N LEU A 253 -2.46 11.31 12.66
CA LEU A 253 -2.93 9.93 12.52
C LEU A 253 -4.45 9.86 12.71
N PHE A 254 -5.16 9.51 11.66
CA PHE A 254 -6.60 9.33 11.69
C PHE A 254 -6.97 7.88 11.99
N LYS A 255 -7.77 7.67 13.01
CA LYS A 255 -8.24 6.33 13.42
C LYS A 255 -9.10 5.66 12.34
N LEU A 256 -9.84 6.48 11.57
CA LEU A 256 -10.68 6.08 10.45
C LEU A 256 -10.55 7.06 9.29
N PHE A 257 -10.79 6.58 8.09
CA PHE A 257 -11.04 7.43 6.95
C PHE A 257 -12.46 7.98 7.04
N ASP A 258 -12.58 9.26 7.35
CA ASP A 258 -13.82 10.05 7.33
C ASP A 258 -13.53 11.35 6.57
N PRO A 259 -14.05 11.53 5.34
CA PRO A 259 -13.73 12.68 4.50
C PRO A 259 -14.02 14.02 5.18
N ALA A 260 -15.18 14.15 5.85
CA ALA A 260 -15.57 15.40 6.50
C ALA A 260 -14.65 15.73 7.69
N ALA A 261 -14.30 14.72 8.49
CA ALA A 261 -13.35 14.89 9.58
C ALA A 261 -11.96 15.27 9.05
N ILE A 262 -11.49 14.62 7.97
CA ILE A 262 -10.20 14.91 7.36
C ILE A 262 -10.14 16.36 6.87
N LEU A 263 -11.17 16.85 6.18
CA LEU A 263 -11.21 18.23 5.67
C LEU A 263 -11.16 19.26 6.82
N ARG A 264 -11.90 19.05 7.91
CA ARG A 264 -11.83 19.91 9.09
C ARG A 264 -10.45 19.94 9.73
N ILE A 265 -9.76 18.79 9.78
CA ILE A 265 -8.40 18.70 10.33
C ILE A 265 -7.36 19.27 9.37
N ILE A 266 -7.54 19.18 8.05
CA ILE A 266 -6.69 19.89 7.08
C ILE A 266 -6.69 21.39 7.42
N GLU A 267 -7.86 21.99 7.63
CA GLU A 267 -8.00 23.40 7.97
C GLU A 267 -7.36 23.75 9.33
N SER A 268 -7.67 22.98 10.38
CA SER A 268 -7.22 23.31 11.74
C SER A 268 -5.74 23.02 11.99
N GLU A 269 -5.19 21.99 11.39
CA GLU A 269 -3.81 21.53 11.61
C GLU A 269 -2.85 21.90 10.47
N HIS A 270 -3.35 22.62 9.45
CA HIS A 270 -2.61 23.08 8.28
C HIS A 270 -1.84 21.92 7.61
N ILE A 271 -2.55 20.84 7.28
CA ILE A 271 -1.97 19.67 6.62
C ILE A 271 -1.41 20.08 5.27
N THR A 272 -0.13 19.75 5.03
CA THR A 272 0.59 20.08 3.79
C THR A 272 0.66 18.92 2.82
N GLY A 273 0.57 17.68 3.31
CA GLY A 273 0.69 16.49 2.47
C GLY A 273 -0.23 15.35 2.87
N MET A 274 -0.66 14.58 1.89
CA MET A 274 -1.44 13.36 2.11
C MET A 274 -1.25 12.34 1.02
N LEU A 275 -1.47 11.06 1.37
CA LEU A 275 -1.54 9.95 0.44
C LEU A 275 -2.91 9.30 0.56
N GLY A 276 -3.59 9.09 -0.57
CA GLY A 276 -4.86 8.39 -0.62
C GLY A 276 -5.02 7.55 -1.88
N VAL A 277 -5.72 6.42 -1.78
CA VAL A 277 -6.13 5.67 -2.97
C VAL A 277 -7.22 6.46 -3.72
N PRO A 278 -7.40 6.25 -5.04
CA PRO A 278 -8.34 7.05 -5.85
C PRO A 278 -9.74 7.19 -5.24
N THR A 279 -10.32 6.12 -4.71
CA THR A 279 -11.64 6.14 -4.07
C THR A 279 -11.72 7.05 -2.84
N MET A 280 -10.64 7.17 -2.07
CA MET A 280 -10.55 8.10 -0.93
C MET A 280 -10.49 9.55 -1.43
N LEU A 281 -9.73 9.82 -2.48
CA LEU A 281 -9.60 11.17 -3.06
C LEU A 281 -10.93 11.64 -3.67
N VAL A 282 -11.67 10.75 -4.34
CA VAL A 282 -13.03 11.04 -4.83
C VAL A 282 -13.95 11.41 -3.66
N ALA A 283 -13.94 10.63 -2.57
CA ALA A 283 -14.77 10.92 -1.40
C ALA A 283 -14.41 12.25 -0.71
N LEU A 284 -13.13 12.64 -0.72
CA LEU A 284 -12.70 13.97 -0.22
C LEU A 284 -13.26 15.09 -1.09
N LEU A 285 -13.20 14.97 -2.43
CA LEU A 285 -13.77 15.96 -3.36
C LEU A 285 -15.29 16.08 -3.20
N GLU A 286 -16.00 14.96 -3.09
CA GLU A 286 -17.43 14.93 -2.85
C GLU A 286 -17.78 15.63 -1.53
N SER A 287 -17.06 15.31 -0.45
CA SER A 287 -17.27 15.94 0.86
C SER A 287 -16.99 17.44 0.82
N LEU A 288 -15.89 17.86 0.17
CA LEU A 288 -15.53 19.28 0.02
C LEU A 288 -16.59 20.07 -0.76
N SER A 289 -17.26 19.43 -1.72
CA SER A 289 -18.36 20.06 -2.48
C SER A 289 -19.62 20.30 -1.66
N VAL A 290 -19.85 19.49 -0.62
CA VAL A 290 -21.02 19.57 0.28
C VAL A 290 -20.74 20.49 1.47
N GLU A 291 -19.57 20.35 2.09
CA GLU A 291 -19.14 21.12 3.26
C GLU A 291 -17.76 21.75 2.94
N PRO A 292 -17.73 23.02 2.49
CA PRO A 292 -16.48 23.70 2.17
C PRO A 292 -15.56 23.84 3.39
N ALA A 293 -14.28 23.60 3.20
CA ALA A 293 -13.21 23.78 4.20
C ALA A 293 -12.03 24.51 3.57
N ASP A 294 -11.21 25.18 4.35
CA ASP A 294 -9.97 25.77 3.87
C ASP A 294 -8.89 24.67 3.70
N VAL A 295 -8.62 24.34 2.47
CA VAL A 295 -7.63 23.31 2.08
C VAL A 295 -6.37 23.93 1.47
N SER A 296 -6.19 25.24 1.57
CA SER A 296 -5.08 26.00 0.95
C SER A 296 -3.70 25.65 1.51
N SER A 297 -3.62 24.96 2.64
CA SER A 297 -2.38 24.46 3.21
C SER A 297 -1.81 23.24 2.50
N VAL A 298 -2.64 22.52 1.71
CA VAL A 298 -2.21 21.27 1.04
C VAL A 298 -1.30 21.63 -0.14
N GLU A 299 -0.07 21.16 -0.08
CA GLU A 299 0.95 21.36 -1.10
C GLU A 299 1.14 20.12 -2.00
N MET A 300 0.92 18.92 -1.43
CA MET A 300 1.17 17.66 -2.11
C MET A 300 0.05 16.63 -1.85
N VAL A 301 -0.48 16.07 -2.92
CA VAL A 301 -1.35 14.89 -2.87
C VAL A 301 -0.68 13.76 -3.64
N VAL A 302 -0.53 12.61 -2.99
CA VAL A 302 0.02 11.40 -3.61
C VAL A 302 -1.09 10.35 -3.74
N SER A 303 -1.12 9.63 -4.86
CA SER A 303 -2.04 8.52 -5.07
C SER A 303 -1.32 7.28 -5.60
N GLY A 304 -1.91 6.12 -5.39
CA GLY A 304 -1.36 4.85 -5.86
C GLY A 304 -2.18 3.65 -5.43
N GLY A 305 -1.65 2.46 -5.69
CA GLY A 305 -2.34 1.22 -5.35
C GLY A 305 -3.44 0.81 -6.33
N ALA A 306 -3.93 1.73 -7.16
CA ALA A 306 -4.83 1.53 -8.28
C ALA A 306 -4.53 2.59 -9.35
N MET A 307 -5.11 2.43 -10.53
CA MET A 307 -5.01 3.44 -11.59
C MET A 307 -5.73 4.72 -11.20
N VAL A 308 -5.17 5.85 -11.58
CA VAL A 308 -5.69 7.18 -11.28
C VAL A 308 -6.23 7.81 -12.57
N ALA A 309 -7.53 8.06 -12.59
CA ALA A 309 -8.16 8.68 -13.76
C ALA A 309 -7.65 10.11 -13.97
N PRO A 310 -7.41 10.55 -15.24
CA PRO A 310 -6.93 11.89 -15.55
C PRO A 310 -7.81 13.01 -14.97
N GLU A 311 -9.10 12.80 -14.95
CA GLU A 311 -10.05 13.76 -14.41
C GLU A 311 -9.91 13.93 -12.89
N LEU A 312 -9.65 12.83 -12.17
CA LEU A 312 -9.38 12.90 -10.72
C LEU A 312 -8.14 13.73 -10.43
N VAL A 313 -7.06 13.56 -11.20
CA VAL A 313 -5.84 14.38 -11.05
C VAL A 313 -6.16 15.86 -11.22
N ARG A 314 -6.85 16.24 -12.31
CA ARG A 314 -7.23 17.63 -12.58
C ARG A 314 -8.12 18.20 -11.49
N ASN A 315 -9.11 17.43 -11.03
CA ASN A 315 -10.05 17.86 -10.00
C ASN A 315 -9.36 18.07 -8.66
N ILE A 316 -8.45 17.20 -8.24
CA ILE A 316 -7.65 17.36 -7.03
C ILE A 316 -6.74 18.59 -7.14
N GLN A 317 -5.98 18.73 -8.22
CA GLN A 317 -5.10 19.87 -8.41
C GLN A 317 -5.87 21.20 -8.42
N HIS A 318 -7.07 21.21 -9.02
CA HIS A 318 -7.91 22.41 -9.03
C HIS A 318 -8.51 22.72 -7.65
N ALA A 319 -9.02 21.71 -6.93
CA ALA A 319 -9.70 21.90 -5.66
C ALA A 319 -8.76 22.26 -4.51
N PHE A 320 -7.53 21.71 -4.52
CA PHE A 320 -6.54 21.89 -3.46
C PHE A 320 -5.42 22.87 -3.84
N ASP A 321 -5.35 23.32 -5.09
CA ASP A 321 -4.23 24.12 -5.66
C ASP A 321 -2.86 23.53 -5.35
N CYS A 322 -2.71 22.23 -5.50
CA CYS A 322 -1.57 21.44 -5.04
C CYS A 322 -0.85 20.70 -6.18
N LYS A 323 0.34 20.19 -5.88
CA LYS A 323 1.02 19.19 -6.72
C LYS A 323 0.40 17.83 -6.54
N PHE A 324 0.46 17.01 -7.59
CA PHE A 324 -0.07 15.64 -7.58
C PHE A 324 0.97 14.68 -8.13
N GLU A 325 1.17 13.57 -7.43
CA GLU A 325 2.06 12.50 -7.87
C GLU A 325 1.35 11.15 -7.79
N THR A 326 1.76 10.22 -8.66
CA THR A 326 1.40 8.82 -8.48
C THR A 326 2.61 7.98 -8.11
N VAL A 327 2.35 6.90 -7.38
CA VAL A 327 3.34 5.92 -6.94
C VAL A 327 2.93 4.53 -7.37
N TYR A 328 3.92 3.71 -7.72
CA TYR A 328 3.72 2.31 -8.02
C TYR A 328 4.70 1.44 -7.25
N GLY A 329 4.20 0.30 -6.79
CA GLY A 329 4.97 -0.72 -6.13
C GLY A 329 4.09 -1.78 -5.48
N GLN A 330 4.71 -2.62 -4.69
CA GLN A 330 4.08 -3.72 -3.98
C GLN A 330 4.77 -3.98 -2.65
N THR A 331 4.12 -4.70 -1.75
CA THR A 331 4.66 -4.99 -0.41
C THR A 331 6.08 -5.57 -0.49
N GLU A 332 6.34 -6.41 -1.46
CA GLU A 332 7.62 -7.08 -1.72
C GLU A 332 8.76 -6.13 -2.11
N THR A 333 8.44 -4.84 -2.32
CA THR A 333 9.44 -3.79 -2.65
C THR A 333 9.47 -2.64 -1.64
N SER A 334 8.93 -2.79 -0.45
CA SER A 334 9.08 -1.96 0.78
C SER A 334 8.49 -0.53 0.78
N PRO A 335 7.44 -0.11 0.07
CA PRO A 335 6.74 -0.80 -1.01
C PRO A 335 6.99 -0.23 -2.42
N LEU A 336 7.75 0.87 -2.61
CA LEU A 336 7.78 1.62 -3.87
C LEU A 336 8.88 1.17 -4.82
N ILE A 337 8.51 1.14 -6.10
CA ILE A 337 9.36 0.89 -7.25
C ILE A 337 9.58 2.19 -8.03
N THR A 338 8.49 2.91 -8.33
CA THR A 338 8.50 4.16 -9.08
C THR A 338 7.63 5.22 -8.42
N GLN A 339 7.89 6.47 -8.74
CA GLN A 339 7.12 7.63 -8.31
C GLN A 339 7.30 8.75 -9.35
N HIS A 340 6.28 9.55 -9.56
CA HIS A 340 6.40 10.79 -10.32
C HIS A 340 7.27 11.81 -9.60
N HIS A 341 7.71 12.80 -10.35
CA HIS A 341 8.33 13.99 -9.80
C HIS A 341 7.29 15.12 -9.74
N ALA A 342 7.42 15.99 -8.76
CA ALA A 342 6.48 17.09 -8.53
C ALA A 342 6.30 18.06 -9.72
N GLU A 343 7.22 18.00 -10.69
CA GLU A 343 7.21 18.83 -11.91
C GLU A 343 6.77 18.04 -13.15
N ASP A 344 6.34 16.79 -13.01
CA ASP A 344 5.89 16.00 -14.14
C ASP A 344 4.58 16.56 -14.71
N SER A 345 4.41 16.41 -16.02
CA SER A 345 3.21 16.88 -16.69
C SER A 345 1.98 16.04 -16.29
N ILE A 346 0.79 16.64 -16.40
CA ILE A 346 -0.46 15.90 -16.18
C ILE A 346 -0.55 14.68 -17.10
N ASP A 347 -0.08 14.81 -18.34
CA ASP A 347 -0.09 13.69 -19.29
C ASP A 347 0.81 12.54 -18.83
N ASP A 348 2.00 12.83 -18.30
CA ASP A 348 2.89 11.82 -17.74
C ASP A 348 2.26 11.15 -16.50
N ILE A 349 1.70 11.95 -15.59
CA ILE A 349 1.03 11.48 -14.36
C ILE A 349 -0.15 10.55 -14.68
N CYS A 350 -0.88 10.83 -15.76
CA CYS A 350 -2.06 10.07 -16.15
C CYS A 350 -1.75 8.82 -16.98
N SER A 351 -0.64 8.81 -17.72
CA SER A 351 -0.30 7.72 -18.63
C SER A 351 0.77 6.77 -18.09
N THR A 352 1.47 7.14 -17.03
CA THR A 352 2.56 6.37 -16.44
C THR A 352 2.44 6.26 -14.91
N VAL A 353 3.38 5.58 -14.29
CA VAL A 353 3.53 5.51 -12.82
C VAL A 353 4.87 6.09 -12.37
N GLY A 354 5.45 6.96 -13.18
CA GLY A 354 6.69 7.68 -12.88
C GLY A 354 7.96 6.93 -13.24
N GLN A 355 9.08 7.46 -12.77
CA GLN A 355 10.42 6.92 -12.96
C GLN A 355 10.88 6.11 -11.73
N PRO A 356 11.85 5.18 -11.88
CA PRO A 356 12.38 4.40 -10.77
C PRO A 356 12.81 5.25 -9.58
N MET A 357 12.64 4.70 -8.38
CA MET A 357 13.16 5.29 -7.15
C MET A 357 14.70 5.32 -7.19
N PRO A 358 15.37 6.25 -6.46
CA PRO A 358 16.82 6.22 -6.31
C PRO A 358 17.33 4.83 -5.91
N GLN A 359 18.52 4.44 -6.36
CA GLN A 359 19.16 3.16 -6.03
C GLN A 359 18.32 1.90 -6.39
N THR A 360 17.37 2.05 -7.32
CA THR A 360 16.48 0.97 -7.77
C THR A 360 16.62 0.76 -9.27
N SER A 361 16.98 -0.44 -9.69
CA SER A 361 16.97 -0.84 -11.09
C SER A 361 15.61 -1.40 -11.46
N VAL A 362 15.06 -0.97 -12.60
CA VAL A 362 13.79 -1.46 -13.15
C VAL A 362 14.01 -1.89 -14.59
N SER A 363 13.47 -3.05 -14.93
CA SER A 363 13.49 -3.55 -16.32
C SER A 363 12.13 -4.12 -16.70
N ILE A 364 11.79 -3.97 -17.98
CA ILE A 364 10.64 -4.67 -18.57
C ILE A 364 11.17 -5.87 -19.32
N ARG A 365 10.68 -7.07 -19.01
CA ARG A 365 11.20 -8.33 -19.54
C ARG A 365 10.11 -9.18 -20.18
N SER A 366 10.49 -9.88 -21.25
CA SER A 366 9.60 -10.87 -21.85
C SER A 366 9.29 -11.98 -20.85
N ILE A 367 8.03 -12.38 -20.77
CA ILE A 367 7.56 -13.44 -19.86
C ILE A 367 8.19 -14.79 -20.22
N GLU A 368 8.41 -15.06 -21.51
CA GLU A 368 8.88 -16.36 -22.00
C GLU A 368 10.40 -16.52 -21.83
N GLU A 369 11.19 -15.48 -22.19
CA GLU A 369 12.65 -15.57 -22.27
C GLU A 369 13.36 -14.88 -21.09
N ASN A 370 12.65 -14.12 -20.25
CA ASN A 370 13.21 -13.29 -19.19
C ASN A 370 14.32 -12.32 -19.68
N LYS A 371 14.17 -11.81 -20.90
CA LYS A 371 15.08 -10.82 -21.52
C LYS A 371 14.46 -9.46 -21.54
N VAL A 372 15.28 -8.41 -21.38
CA VAL A 372 14.83 -7.02 -21.54
C VAL A 372 14.25 -6.81 -22.92
N VAL A 373 13.12 -6.14 -22.99
CA VAL A 373 12.41 -5.84 -24.24
C VAL A 373 12.72 -4.42 -24.74
N PRO A 374 12.48 -4.10 -26.02
CA PRO A 374 12.55 -2.74 -26.54
C PRO A 374 11.59 -1.79 -25.80
N PHE A 375 11.80 -0.47 -25.94
CA PHE A 375 10.84 0.52 -25.44
C PHE A 375 9.43 0.28 -25.99
N ASP A 376 8.45 0.71 -25.20
CA ASP A 376 7.02 0.63 -25.52
C ASP A 376 6.51 -0.80 -25.82
N THR A 377 7.33 -1.81 -25.48
CA THR A 377 6.94 -3.23 -25.60
C THR A 377 6.49 -3.74 -24.24
N VAL A 378 5.33 -4.41 -24.21
CA VAL A 378 4.78 -5.01 -22.98
C VAL A 378 5.63 -6.20 -22.55
N GLY A 379 5.94 -6.23 -21.25
CA GLY A 379 6.61 -7.33 -20.56
C GLY A 379 6.38 -7.25 -19.06
N GLU A 380 6.97 -8.19 -18.33
CA GLU A 380 6.91 -8.18 -16.86
C GLU A 380 7.83 -7.10 -16.29
N ILE A 381 7.31 -6.31 -15.34
CA ILE A 381 8.10 -5.34 -14.58
C ILE A 381 8.96 -6.12 -13.59
N CYS A 382 10.29 -6.01 -13.69
CA CYS A 382 11.24 -6.63 -12.78
C CYS A 382 12.07 -5.57 -12.06
N VAL A 383 12.36 -5.81 -10.78
CA VAL A 383 13.00 -4.84 -9.88
C VAL A 383 14.22 -5.44 -9.20
N GLN A 384 15.30 -4.67 -9.12
CA GLN A 384 16.49 -5.04 -8.37
C GLN A 384 16.98 -3.82 -7.57
N GLY A 385 17.10 -3.97 -6.26
CA GLY A 385 17.57 -2.89 -5.39
C GLY A 385 17.44 -3.20 -3.92
N TYR A 386 17.83 -2.22 -3.11
CA TYR A 386 17.73 -2.26 -1.65
C TYR A 386 16.28 -2.48 -1.16
N CYS A 387 15.30 -2.14 -1.99
CA CYS A 387 13.88 -2.18 -1.64
C CYS A 387 13.27 -3.59 -1.64
N ASN A 388 13.92 -4.55 -2.30
CA ASN A 388 13.39 -5.92 -2.40
C ASN A 388 13.27 -6.56 -1.02
N MET A 389 12.18 -7.31 -0.81
CA MET A 389 11.99 -8.15 0.37
C MET A 389 13.15 -9.14 0.54
N ILE A 390 13.39 -9.58 1.76
CA ILE A 390 14.35 -10.65 2.04
C ILE A 390 13.84 -11.97 1.44
N GLU A 391 12.60 -12.32 1.77
CA GLU A 391 11.94 -13.56 1.33
C GLU A 391 10.43 -13.50 1.62
N TYR A 392 9.70 -14.48 1.15
CA TYR A 392 8.40 -14.83 1.76
C TYR A 392 8.63 -15.74 2.96
N HIS A 393 8.18 -15.30 4.12
CA HIS A 393 8.38 -16.01 5.40
C HIS A 393 7.92 -17.47 5.32
N ALA A 394 8.81 -18.39 5.71
CA ALA A 394 8.58 -19.84 5.70
C ALA A 394 8.03 -20.38 4.36
N ASN A 395 8.36 -19.75 3.22
CA ASN A 395 7.92 -20.16 1.89
C ASN A 395 9.06 -20.03 0.86
N ALA A 396 10.05 -20.91 0.97
CA ALA A 396 11.23 -20.89 0.11
C ALA A 396 10.92 -21.06 -1.38
N GLN A 397 9.88 -21.84 -1.72
CA GLN A 397 9.45 -22.01 -3.10
C GLN A 397 8.94 -20.70 -3.68
N ALA A 398 8.00 -20.03 -3.02
CA ALA A 398 7.48 -18.77 -3.48
C ALA A 398 8.56 -17.67 -3.53
N SER A 399 9.52 -17.70 -2.60
CA SER A 399 10.66 -16.78 -2.61
C SER A 399 11.54 -16.98 -3.84
N ALA A 400 11.86 -18.23 -4.18
CA ALA A 400 12.67 -18.57 -5.36
C ALA A 400 11.94 -18.33 -6.70
N GLU A 401 10.59 -18.36 -6.69
CA GLU A 401 9.77 -17.99 -7.84
C GLU A 401 9.70 -16.46 -8.02
N ALA A 402 9.70 -15.70 -6.91
CA ALA A 402 9.60 -14.25 -6.95
C ALA A 402 10.93 -13.55 -7.20
N ILE A 403 12.04 -14.07 -6.67
CA ILE A 403 13.37 -13.47 -6.81
C ILE A 403 14.27 -14.43 -7.57
N ASP A 404 14.71 -14.02 -8.76
CA ASP A 404 15.57 -14.84 -9.60
C ASP A 404 17.01 -14.94 -9.05
N LYS A 405 17.82 -15.82 -9.65
CA LYS A 405 19.22 -16.05 -9.23
C LYS A 405 20.13 -14.83 -9.40
N GLN A 406 19.70 -13.83 -10.15
CA GLN A 406 20.41 -12.57 -10.36
C GLN A 406 19.95 -11.47 -9.40
N GLY A 407 18.98 -11.77 -8.51
CA GLY A 407 18.41 -10.84 -7.53
C GLY A 407 17.32 -9.92 -8.10
N TRP A 408 16.77 -10.22 -9.27
CA TRP A 408 15.62 -9.51 -9.79
C TRP A 408 14.33 -10.07 -9.18
N LEU A 409 13.55 -9.18 -8.62
CA LEU A 409 12.20 -9.49 -8.16
C LEU A 409 11.23 -9.35 -9.33
N HIS A 410 10.52 -10.41 -9.62
CA HIS A 410 9.45 -10.50 -10.59
C HIS A 410 8.15 -10.05 -9.95
N THR A 411 7.62 -8.89 -10.38
CA THR A 411 6.45 -8.29 -9.72
C THR A 411 5.15 -9.03 -10.02
N GLY A 412 5.11 -9.78 -11.11
CA GLY A 412 3.88 -10.33 -11.67
C GLY A 412 2.99 -9.27 -12.31
N ASP A 413 3.42 -8.02 -12.34
CA ASP A 413 2.73 -6.93 -13.04
C ASP A 413 3.36 -6.75 -14.44
N LEU A 414 2.51 -6.46 -15.41
CA LEU A 414 2.90 -6.18 -16.79
C LEU A 414 2.96 -4.68 -17.02
N GLY A 415 3.93 -4.27 -17.81
CA GLY A 415 4.09 -2.87 -18.13
C GLY A 415 4.97 -2.60 -19.34
N THR A 416 5.14 -1.33 -19.63
CA THR A 416 6.04 -0.79 -20.65
C THR A 416 6.99 0.21 -20.03
N MET A 417 8.03 0.58 -20.76
CA MET A 417 8.93 1.68 -20.40
C MET A 417 9.19 2.53 -21.64
N ASP A 418 9.05 3.84 -21.51
CA ASP A 418 9.40 4.77 -22.59
C ASP A 418 10.90 5.10 -22.62
N SER A 419 11.34 5.81 -23.64
CA SER A 419 12.75 6.22 -23.82
C SER A 419 13.25 7.20 -22.76
N ARG A 420 12.36 7.79 -21.94
CA ARG A 420 12.68 8.66 -20.80
C ARG A 420 12.77 7.88 -19.49
N GLY A 421 12.46 6.57 -19.50
CA GLY A 421 12.47 5.71 -18.33
C GLY A 421 11.19 5.79 -17.48
N TYR A 422 10.11 6.36 -18.02
CA TYR A 422 8.80 6.29 -17.36
C TYR A 422 8.20 4.91 -17.56
N VAL A 423 7.64 4.37 -16.49
CA VAL A 423 7.02 3.04 -16.48
C VAL A 423 5.51 3.19 -16.61
N GLY A 424 4.91 2.45 -17.53
CA GLY A 424 3.45 2.30 -17.64
C GLY A 424 3.04 0.92 -17.15
N VAL A 425 2.00 0.81 -16.32
CA VAL A 425 1.42 -0.48 -15.90
C VAL A 425 0.27 -0.83 -16.81
N THR A 426 0.30 -2.02 -17.41
CA THR A 426 -0.72 -2.50 -18.36
C THR A 426 -1.59 -3.64 -17.83
N GLY A 427 -1.23 -4.23 -16.68
CA GLY A 427 -2.02 -5.30 -16.05
C GLY A 427 -1.21 -6.24 -15.20
N ARG A 428 -1.74 -7.44 -14.98
CA ARG A 428 -1.07 -8.51 -14.24
C ARG A 428 -0.93 -9.76 -15.08
N VAL A 429 0.19 -10.46 -14.96
CA VAL A 429 0.44 -11.74 -15.62
C VAL A 429 -0.69 -12.73 -15.35
N LYS A 430 -1.16 -12.81 -14.09
CA LYS A 430 -2.22 -13.73 -13.66
C LYS A 430 -3.64 -13.29 -14.02
N GLU A 431 -3.83 -12.03 -14.36
CA GLU A 431 -5.14 -11.47 -14.78
C GLU A 431 -5.25 -11.35 -16.30
N MET A 432 -4.18 -11.66 -17.03
CA MET A 432 -4.15 -11.65 -18.47
C MET A 432 -5.20 -12.63 -19.02
N ILE A 433 -6.06 -12.13 -19.89
CA ILE A 433 -7.12 -12.92 -20.54
C ILE A 433 -6.54 -13.50 -21.81
N ILE A 434 -6.59 -14.82 -21.94
CA ILE A 434 -6.11 -15.53 -23.15
C ILE A 434 -7.31 -15.90 -24.00
N ARG A 435 -7.62 -15.06 -24.97
CA ARG A 435 -8.76 -15.26 -25.89
C ARG A 435 -8.30 -15.69 -27.28
N GLY A 436 -8.56 -16.93 -27.65
CA GLY A 436 -8.19 -17.45 -28.98
C GLY A 436 -6.69 -17.44 -29.26
N GLY A 437 -5.84 -17.49 -28.21
CA GLY A 437 -4.39 -17.41 -28.29
C GLY A 437 -3.81 -15.99 -28.29
N GLU A 438 -4.66 -14.96 -28.20
CA GLU A 438 -4.23 -13.57 -28.04
C GLU A 438 -4.28 -13.15 -26.56
N ASN A 439 -3.22 -12.48 -26.10
CA ASN A 439 -3.12 -11.94 -24.75
C ASN A 439 -3.83 -10.58 -24.67
N MET A 440 -4.79 -10.46 -23.77
CA MET A 440 -5.52 -9.22 -23.51
C MET A 440 -5.31 -8.80 -22.07
N PHE A 441 -5.14 -7.51 -21.87
CA PHE A 441 -4.83 -6.95 -20.56
C PHE A 441 -6.06 -6.20 -20.02
N PRO A 442 -6.67 -6.66 -18.91
CA PRO A 442 -7.85 -6.05 -18.33
C PRO A 442 -7.72 -4.55 -18.13
N ALA A 443 -6.56 -4.10 -17.61
CA ALA A 443 -6.32 -2.69 -17.32
C ALA A 443 -6.39 -1.78 -18.56
N GLU A 444 -5.97 -2.26 -19.74
CA GLU A 444 -6.09 -1.51 -20.99
C GLU A 444 -7.56 -1.26 -21.36
N ILE A 445 -8.39 -2.27 -21.15
CA ILE A 445 -9.82 -2.20 -21.42
C ILE A 445 -10.53 -1.31 -20.38
N GLU A 446 -10.13 -1.45 -19.11
CA GLU A 446 -10.63 -0.64 -18.00
C GLU A 446 -10.33 0.84 -18.20
N ASN A 447 -9.13 1.18 -18.67
CA ASN A 447 -8.74 2.55 -18.95
C ASN A 447 -9.66 3.21 -19.98
N VAL A 448 -9.91 2.52 -21.08
CA VAL A 448 -10.81 3.03 -22.12
C VAL A 448 -12.22 3.21 -21.58
N LEU A 449 -12.71 2.29 -20.76
CA LEU A 449 -14.05 2.37 -20.18
C LEU A 449 -14.17 3.49 -19.13
N LEU A 450 -13.12 3.78 -18.36
CA LEU A 450 -13.10 4.89 -17.40
C LEU A 450 -13.15 6.29 -18.06
N GLU A 451 -12.86 6.39 -19.37
CA GLU A 451 -13.05 7.62 -20.13
C GLU A 451 -14.52 7.89 -20.47
N HIS A 452 -15.39 6.89 -20.28
CA HIS A 452 -16.81 7.04 -20.60
C HIS A 452 -17.56 7.72 -19.45
N PRO A 453 -18.35 8.79 -19.70
CA PRO A 453 -18.95 9.61 -18.62
C PRO A 453 -19.96 8.88 -17.73
N THR A 454 -20.51 7.75 -18.18
CA THR A 454 -21.47 6.95 -17.38
C THR A 454 -20.77 5.94 -16.46
N VAL A 455 -19.44 5.75 -16.58
CA VAL A 455 -18.66 4.76 -15.83
C VAL A 455 -17.98 5.44 -14.63
N LEU A 456 -18.31 5.01 -13.43
CA LEU A 456 -17.65 5.47 -12.21
C LEU A 456 -16.49 4.56 -11.80
N GLU A 457 -16.74 3.26 -11.82
CA GLU A 457 -15.73 2.22 -11.58
C GLU A 457 -15.96 1.03 -12.51
N VAL A 458 -14.89 0.32 -12.84
CA VAL A 458 -14.93 -0.81 -13.75
C VAL A 458 -13.96 -1.90 -13.32
N ALA A 459 -14.33 -3.15 -13.55
CA ALA A 459 -13.45 -4.30 -13.44
C ALA A 459 -13.67 -5.24 -14.62
N VAL A 460 -12.60 -5.58 -15.32
CA VAL A 460 -12.58 -6.51 -16.45
C VAL A 460 -11.95 -7.83 -16.01
N VAL A 461 -12.62 -8.94 -16.34
CA VAL A 461 -12.17 -10.29 -16.00
C VAL A 461 -12.32 -11.24 -17.20
N GLY A 462 -11.45 -12.24 -17.26
CA GLY A 462 -11.60 -13.38 -18.18
C GLY A 462 -12.59 -14.39 -17.63
N LEU A 463 -13.60 -14.74 -18.40
CA LEU A 463 -14.54 -15.81 -18.08
C LEU A 463 -14.33 -16.99 -19.03
N PRO A 464 -14.46 -18.25 -18.56
CA PRO A 464 -14.28 -19.42 -19.39
C PRO A 464 -15.25 -19.44 -20.59
N ASP A 465 -14.74 -19.83 -21.76
CA ASP A 465 -15.50 -19.99 -22.99
C ASP A 465 -15.01 -21.21 -23.79
N ASP A 466 -15.94 -22.06 -24.24
CA ASP A 466 -15.62 -23.31 -24.91
C ASP A 466 -14.92 -23.12 -26.27
N LYS A 467 -15.14 -22.00 -26.92
CA LYS A 467 -14.59 -21.71 -28.25
C LYS A 467 -13.29 -20.94 -28.20
N TRP A 468 -13.21 -19.97 -27.30
CA TRP A 468 -12.11 -19.01 -27.25
C TRP A 468 -11.14 -19.25 -26.10
N GLY A 469 -11.41 -20.23 -25.21
CA GLY A 469 -10.71 -20.45 -23.95
C GLY A 469 -11.21 -19.48 -22.88
N GLU A 470 -11.06 -18.19 -23.13
CA GLU A 470 -11.63 -17.13 -22.30
C GLU A 470 -12.31 -16.07 -23.16
N ILE A 471 -13.29 -15.38 -22.56
CA ILE A 471 -13.92 -14.17 -23.10
C ILE A 471 -13.79 -13.01 -22.13
N VAL A 472 -13.80 -11.80 -22.68
CA VAL A 472 -13.72 -10.57 -21.90
C VAL A 472 -15.11 -10.25 -21.34
N ALA A 473 -15.20 -10.15 -20.01
CA ALA A 473 -16.39 -9.72 -19.29
C ALA A 473 -16.09 -8.45 -18.49
N CYS A 474 -17.07 -7.56 -18.45
CA CYS A 474 -16.94 -6.26 -17.83
C CYS A 474 -18.00 -6.06 -16.75
N PHE A 475 -17.56 -5.71 -15.53
CA PHE A 475 -18.39 -5.29 -14.41
C PHE A 475 -18.26 -3.78 -14.26
N VAL A 476 -19.38 -3.05 -14.21
CA VAL A 476 -19.39 -1.59 -14.21
C VAL A 476 -20.27 -1.09 -13.07
N ARG A 477 -19.75 -0.10 -12.32
CA ARG A 477 -20.56 0.73 -11.44
C ARG A 477 -20.84 2.06 -12.12
N ALA A 478 -22.12 2.39 -12.25
CA ALA A 478 -22.55 3.59 -12.93
C ALA A 478 -22.19 4.87 -12.13
N ALA A 479 -21.90 5.96 -12.85
CA ALA A 479 -21.70 7.28 -12.27
C ALA A 479 -23.03 7.94 -11.81
N THR A 480 -24.15 7.47 -12.33
CA THR A 480 -25.50 7.97 -12.01
C THR A 480 -26.42 6.81 -11.62
N VAL A 481 -27.62 7.13 -11.13
CA VAL A 481 -28.65 6.12 -10.78
C VAL A 481 -29.26 5.45 -12.02
N GLU A 482 -28.98 5.96 -13.20
CA GLU A 482 -29.50 5.42 -14.46
C GLU A 482 -28.79 4.10 -14.82
N ALA A 483 -29.56 3.20 -15.46
CA ALA A 483 -29.01 1.95 -15.94
C ALA A 483 -28.00 2.22 -17.06
N ILE A 484 -26.91 1.47 -17.05
CA ILE A 484 -25.87 1.52 -18.10
C ILE A 484 -26.44 0.90 -19.38
N ASP A 485 -26.23 1.57 -20.51
CA ASP A 485 -26.50 1.00 -21.83
C ASP A 485 -25.26 0.22 -22.30
N PRO A 486 -25.33 -1.14 -22.35
CA PRO A 486 -24.22 -1.95 -22.82
C PRO A 486 -23.83 -1.66 -24.26
N GLN A 487 -24.80 -1.21 -25.10
CA GLN A 487 -24.54 -0.92 -26.51
C GLN A 487 -23.74 0.37 -26.69
N ASP A 488 -23.92 1.35 -25.79
CA ASP A 488 -23.16 2.60 -25.75
C ASP A 488 -21.70 2.31 -25.36
N LEU A 489 -21.50 1.57 -24.26
CA LEU A 489 -20.17 1.14 -23.82
C LEU A 489 -19.46 0.26 -24.88
N HIS A 490 -20.20 -0.66 -25.51
CA HIS A 490 -19.65 -1.47 -26.60
C HIS A 490 -19.19 -0.57 -27.76
N THR A 491 -19.99 0.43 -28.15
CA THR A 491 -19.65 1.37 -29.22
C THR A 491 -18.41 2.18 -28.85
N HIS A 492 -18.32 2.68 -27.61
CA HIS A 492 -17.16 3.38 -27.09
C HIS A 492 -15.88 2.53 -27.18
N CYS A 493 -15.95 1.27 -26.72
CA CYS A 493 -14.85 0.33 -26.85
C CYS A 493 -14.41 0.12 -28.29
N ARG A 494 -15.39 -0.09 -29.22
CA ARG A 494 -15.11 -0.32 -30.63
C ARG A 494 -14.46 0.86 -31.35
N GLN A 495 -14.67 2.06 -30.87
CA GLN A 495 -14.05 3.28 -31.41
C GLN A 495 -12.61 3.49 -30.90
N ASN A 496 -12.29 2.98 -29.71
CA ASN A 496 -11.05 3.30 -29.02
C ASN A 496 -10.07 2.11 -28.85
N MET A 497 -10.50 0.87 -29.19
CA MET A 497 -9.63 -0.30 -29.08
C MET A 497 -9.91 -1.35 -30.15
N ALA A 498 -9.01 -2.33 -30.27
CA ALA A 498 -9.14 -3.43 -31.20
C ALA A 498 -10.40 -4.27 -30.90
N PRO A 499 -11.12 -4.74 -31.96
CA PRO A 499 -12.39 -5.43 -31.80
C PRO A 499 -12.44 -6.61 -30.86
N GLN A 500 -11.36 -7.39 -30.78
CA GLN A 500 -11.27 -8.58 -29.94
C GLN A 500 -11.17 -8.26 -28.45
N LYS A 501 -10.76 -7.04 -28.08
CA LYS A 501 -10.66 -6.56 -26.70
C LYS A 501 -12.01 -6.08 -26.15
N THR A 502 -12.99 -5.82 -27.03
CA THR A 502 -14.32 -5.35 -26.61
C THR A 502 -15.01 -6.43 -25.75
N PRO A 503 -15.47 -6.08 -24.53
CA PRO A 503 -16.21 -7.00 -23.69
C PRO A 503 -17.45 -7.57 -24.40
N VAL A 504 -17.70 -8.85 -24.20
CA VAL A 504 -18.86 -9.55 -24.75
C VAL A 504 -19.96 -9.79 -23.73
N LEU A 505 -19.61 -9.70 -22.44
CA LEU A 505 -20.55 -9.77 -21.34
C LEU A 505 -20.41 -8.49 -20.50
N TRP A 506 -21.54 -7.93 -20.09
CA TRP A 506 -21.64 -6.70 -19.33
C TRP A 506 -22.49 -6.90 -18.09
N PHE A 507 -22.02 -6.44 -16.95
CA PHE A 507 -22.71 -6.55 -15.66
C PHE A 507 -22.70 -5.20 -14.98
N GLN A 508 -23.85 -4.75 -14.50
CA GLN A 508 -23.93 -3.59 -13.63
C GLN A 508 -23.89 -4.05 -12.18
N VAL A 509 -23.06 -3.41 -11.37
CA VAL A 509 -22.93 -3.67 -9.93
C VAL A 509 -23.19 -2.42 -9.13
N GLU A 510 -23.80 -2.57 -7.96
CA GLU A 510 -24.01 -1.45 -7.02
C GLU A 510 -22.72 -1.12 -6.26
N ALA A 511 -21.94 -2.15 -5.93
CA ALA A 511 -20.66 -2.04 -5.25
C ALA A 511 -19.74 -3.19 -5.63
N PHE A 512 -18.43 -2.92 -5.64
CA PHE A 512 -17.43 -3.96 -5.83
C PHE A 512 -17.03 -4.62 -4.51
N PRO A 513 -16.68 -5.93 -4.52
CA PRO A 513 -15.99 -6.55 -3.41
C PRO A 513 -14.58 -5.97 -3.30
N LEU A 514 -14.23 -5.43 -2.14
CA LEU A 514 -12.94 -4.76 -1.91
C LEU A 514 -12.04 -5.54 -0.95
N THR A 515 -10.74 -5.43 -1.15
CA THR A 515 -9.74 -5.81 -0.15
C THR A 515 -9.76 -4.81 1.02
N GLY A 516 -9.13 -5.15 2.16
CA GLY A 516 -8.97 -4.22 3.28
C GLY A 516 -8.18 -2.94 2.94
N SER A 517 -7.45 -2.94 1.82
CA SER A 517 -6.75 -1.77 1.27
C SER A 517 -7.52 -1.03 0.17
N GLY A 518 -8.80 -1.39 -0.08
CA GLY A 518 -9.67 -0.71 -1.03
C GLY A 518 -9.54 -1.16 -2.49
N LYS A 519 -8.83 -2.25 -2.80
CA LYS A 519 -8.70 -2.78 -4.17
C LYS A 519 -9.83 -3.74 -4.51
N ILE A 520 -10.30 -3.72 -5.77
CA ILE A 520 -11.35 -4.63 -6.26
C ILE A 520 -10.83 -6.08 -6.28
N ARG A 521 -11.62 -7.00 -5.73
CA ARG A 521 -11.36 -8.45 -5.75
C ARG A 521 -11.90 -9.08 -7.04
N LYS A 522 -11.16 -8.94 -8.14
CA LYS A 522 -11.57 -9.47 -9.45
C LYS A 522 -11.86 -10.97 -9.46
N PHE A 523 -11.10 -11.77 -8.70
CA PHE A 523 -11.33 -13.20 -8.57
C PHE A 523 -12.72 -13.52 -7.99
N GLU A 524 -13.20 -12.71 -7.04
CA GLU A 524 -14.51 -12.88 -6.42
C GLU A 524 -15.65 -12.58 -7.41
N LEU A 525 -15.46 -11.61 -8.32
CA LEU A 525 -16.41 -11.35 -9.39
C LEU A 525 -16.53 -12.56 -10.34
N ARG A 526 -15.39 -13.15 -10.71
CA ARG A 526 -15.35 -14.37 -11.51
C ARG A 526 -16.04 -15.55 -10.81
N ASP A 527 -15.74 -15.78 -9.53
CA ASP A 527 -16.31 -16.88 -8.75
C ASP A 527 -17.82 -16.72 -8.58
N ARG A 528 -18.31 -15.51 -8.31
CA ARG A 528 -19.74 -15.21 -8.20
C ARG A 528 -20.47 -15.37 -9.54
N TYR A 529 -19.84 -15.02 -10.66
CA TYR A 529 -20.39 -15.32 -11.98
C TYR A 529 -20.52 -16.84 -12.21
N LEU A 530 -19.47 -17.61 -11.88
CA LEU A 530 -19.47 -19.07 -12.02
C LEU A 530 -20.49 -19.74 -11.12
N SER A 531 -20.84 -19.13 -9.98
CA SER A 531 -21.92 -19.59 -9.09
C SER A 531 -23.32 -19.17 -9.56
N GLY A 532 -23.44 -18.36 -10.62
CA GLY A 532 -24.70 -17.91 -11.20
C GLY A 532 -25.34 -16.73 -10.47
N GLU A 533 -24.56 -15.93 -9.72
CA GLU A 533 -25.06 -14.78 -8.98
C GLU A 533 -25.27 -13.53 -9.87
N TYR A 534 -24.68 -13.49 -11.05
CA TYR A 534 -24.79 -12.37 -11.99
C TYR A 534 -25.57 -12.70 -13.24
N GLU A 535 -26.48 -11.82 -13.61
CA GLU A 535 -27.17 -11.83 -14.91
C GLU A 535 -26.55 -10.75 -15.80
N SER A 536 -26.22 -11.12 -17.06
CA SER A 536 -25.68 -10.16 -18.04
C SER A 536 -26.76 -9.18 -18.49
N LEU A 537 -26.37 -7.91 -18.69
CA LEU A 537 -27.19 -6.83 -19.24
C LEU A 537 -27.59 -7.12 -20.69
#